data_88703b19cfbe2e53ee23c0c363b8b06c
#
_entry.id   88703b19cfbe2e53ee23c0c363b8b06c
#
_cell.length_a   1.000
_cell.length_b   1.000
_cell.length_c   1.000
_cell.angle_alpha   90.00
_cell.angle_beta   90.00
_cell.angle_gamma   90.00
#
_symmetry.space_group_name_H-M   'P 1'
#
loop_
_entity.id
_entity.type
_entity.pdbx_description
1 polymer ?
#
loop_
_entity_poly.entity_id
_entity_poly.type
_entity_poly.pdbx_seq_one_letter_code
_entity_poly.pdbx_strand_id
1 'polypeptide(L)'
;CSTFLVEPQFQGQTKDKLNNPETRGQVDGAVRPILEQWLHTNKSTADAILMRIVMSAKARQASRAATDQVRRKSATTRRLNLPGKLADCSNSNPTECELFIVEGDSAGGSAKQGRDRLTQAILPLRGKVLNAEQAPLKKVLNNNELSDIVRALGCGIGKDFNADRLRYHKIILLMDADSDGHHIATLLLTFFYRYLRPLIEDGYVFLAQPPLYKVEAGGRTHWAS
;
A
#
# COMPACT_ATOMS: atom_id res chain seq x y z
N CYS A 1 -13.72 21.77 -13.56
CA CYS A 1 -12.96 23.01 -13.48
C CYS A 1 -11.66 22.83 -14.28
N SER A 2 -11.31 23.78 -15.14
CA SER A 2 -10.06 23.81 -15.90
C SER A 2 -9.28 25.04 -15.51
N THR A 3 -7.99 24.87 -15.18
CA THR A 3 -7.14 25.95 -14.71
C THR A 3 -5.84 25.96 -15.52
N PHE A 4 -5.43 27.12 -16.00
CA PHE A 4 -4.16 27.31 -16.71
C PHE A 4 -3.18 28.03 -15.78
N LEU A 5 -2.00 27.47 -15.62
CA LEU A 5 -0.91 28.03 -14.83
C LEU A 5 0.29 28.32 -15.72
N VAL A 6 0.98 29.42 -15.46
CA VAL A 6 2.17 29.84 -16.23
C VAL A 6 3.32 28.87 -15.94
N GLU A 7 3.51 28.50 -14.66
CA GLU A 7 4.56 27.57 -14.20
C GLU A 7 3.98 26.51 -13.28
N PRO A 8 3.38 25.43 -13.80
CA PRO A 8 2.83 24.39 -12.96
C PRO A 8 3.95 23.55 -12.33
N GLN A 9 3.95 23.45 -11.01
CA GLN A 9 4.85 22.58 -10.26
C GLN A 9 4.11 21.33 -9.83
N PHE A 10 4.65 20.15 -10.16
CA PHE A 10 4.06 18.88 -9.80
C PHE A 10 4.89 18.12 -8.76
N GLN A 11 4.22 17.37 -7.91
CA GLN A 11 4.84 16.47 -6.96
C GLN A 11 4.99 15.08 -7.61
N GLY A 12 6.23 14.66 -7.78
CA GLY A 12 6.55 13.34 -8.35
C GLY A 12 6.57 13.30 -9.88
N GLN A 13 7.09 12.21 -10.38
CA GLN A 13 7.33 11.98 -11.82
C GLN A 13 6.02 11.74 -12.60
N THR A 14 4.97 11.25 -11.92
CA THR A 14 3.64 10.98 -12.49
C THR A 14 2.78 12.23 -12.68
N LYS A 15 3.20 13.38 -12.13
CA LYS A 15 2.46 14.66 -12.20
C LYS A 15 1.03 14.59 -11.66
N ASP A 16 0.74 13.68 -10.75
CA ASP A 16 -0.60 13.43 -10.23
C ASP A 16 -1.08 14.52 -9.26
N LYS A 17 -0.15 15.27 -8.69
CA LYS A 17 -0.46 16.29 -7.71
C LYS A 17 0.24 17.60 -8.02
N LEU A 18 -0.56 18.65 -8.23
CA LEU A 18 -0.07 20.01 -8.36
C LEU A 18 0.41 20.53 -7.01
N ASN A 19 1.60 21.14 -6.97
CA ASN A 19 2.25 21.62 -5.74
C ASN A 19 2.30 23.15 -5.62
N ASN A 20 1.55 23.88 -6.46
CA ASN A 20 1.42 25.33 -6.39
C ASN A 20 0.46 25.70 -5.25
N PRO A 21 0.94 26.25 -4.10
CA PRO A 21 0.11 26.52 -2.93
C PRO A 21 -0.95 27.60 -3.19
N GLU A 22 -0.63 28.58 -4.02
CA GLU A 22 -1.52 29.70 -4.37
C GLU A 22 -2.74 29.26 -5.21
N THR A 23 -2.60 28.22 -6.01
CA THR A 23 -3.66 27.75 -6.92
C THR A 23 -4.93 27.33 -6.15
N ARG A 24 -4.76 26.72 -4.99
CA ARG A 24 -5.90 26.31 -4.16
C ARG A 24 -6.74 27.51 -3.73
N GLY A 25 -6.12 28.59 -3.26
CA GLY A 25 -6.82 29.80 -2.85
C GLY A 25 -7.51 30.51 -4.01
N GLN A 26 -6.85 30.57 -5.17
CA GLN A 26 -7.41 31.18 -6.38
C GLN A 26 -8.64 30.41 -6.88
N VAL A 27 -8.57 29.08 -6.95
CA VAL A 27 -9.69 28.22 -7.37
C VAL A 27 -10.83 28.28 -6.36
N ASP A 28 -10.54 28.19 -5.07
CA ASP A 28 -11.55 28.26 -4.01
C ASP A 28 -12.28 29.62 -4.03
N GLY A 29 -11.53 30.72 -4.14
CA GLY A 29 -12.08 32.09 -4.23
C GLY A 29 -12.94 32.33 -5.46
N ALA A 30 -12.63 31.69 -6.58
CA ALA A 30 -13.42 31.81 -7.81
C ALA A 30 -14.67 30.91 -7.83
N VAL A 31 -14.53 29.67 -7.35
CA VAL A 31 -15.60 28.63 -7.49
C VAL A 31 -16.61 28.71 -6.34
N ARG A 32 -16.16 28.93 -5.12
CA ARG A 32 -17.01 28.90 -3.94
C ARG A 32 -18.20 29.87 -4.00
N PRO A 33 -18.02 31.17 -4.30
CA PRO A 33 -19.14 32.13 -4.35
C PRO A 33 -20.19 31.73 -5.40
N ILE A 34 -19.77 31.29 -6.56
CA ILE A 34 -20.65 30.85 -7.66
C ILE A 34 -21.44 29.64 -7.24
N LEU A 35 -20.79 28.64 -6.62
CA LEU A 35 -21.46 27.45 -6.11
C LEU A 35 -22.45 27.74 -5.00
N GLU A 36 -22.07 28.58 -4.04
CA GLU A 36 -22.98 29.00 -2.96
C GLU A 36 -24.20 29.71 -3.50
N GLN A 37 -24.02 30.67 -4.39
CA GLN A 37 -25.13 31.38 -5.03
C GLN A 37 -26.04 30.39 -5.82
N TRP A 38 -25.45 29.47 -6.57
CA TRP A 38 -26.21 28.48 -7.33
C TRP A 38 -27.01 27.56 -6.41
N LEU A 39 -26.43 27.07 -5.31
CA LEU A 39 -27.11 26.22 -4.33
C LEU A 39 -28.26 26.97 -3.64
N HIS A 40 -28.08 28.24 -3.31
CA HIS A 40 -29.13 29.08 -2.72
C HIS A 40 -30.27 29.33 -3.69
N THR A 41 -29.99 29.49 -4.98
CA THR A 41 -31.00 29.72 -6.02
C THR A 41 -31.76 28.44 -6.34
N ASN A 42 -31.10 27.25 -6.31
CA ASN A 42 -31.63 25.98 -6.69
C ASN A 42 -31.84 25.02 -5.49
N LYS A 43 -32.62 25.46 -4.50
CA LYS A 43 -32.80 24.75 -3.21
C LYS A 43 -33.21 23.28 -3.37
N SER A 44 -34.18 22.99 -4.24
CA SER A 44 -34.64 21.60 -4.45
C SER A 44 -33.52 20.67 -4.98
N THR A 45 -32.71 21.20 -5.88
CA THR A 45 -31.56 20.46 -6.42
C THR A 45 -30.43 20.32 -5.37
N ALA A 46 -30.21 21.37 -4.58
CA ALA A 46 -29.25 21.34 -3.47
C ALA A 46 -29.63 20.28 -2.43
N ASP A 47 -30.92 20.23 -2.05
CA ASP A 47 -31.43 19.21 -1.12
C ASP A 47 -31.28 17.80 -1.67
N ALA A 48 -31.58 17.60 -2.95
CA ALA A 48 -31.41 16.29 -3.61
C ALA A 48 -29.93 15.84 -3.62
N ILE A 49 -28.99 16.76 -3.91
CA ILE A 49 -27.54 16.51 -3.86
C ILE A 49 -27.10 16.15 -2.44
N LEU A 50 -27.53 16.92 -1.43
CA LEU A 50 -27.20 16.67 -0.04
C LEU A 50 -27.73 15.33 0.45
N MET A 51 -29.00 14.99 0.12
CA MET A 51 -29.55 13.68 0.44
C MET A 51 -28.74 12.55 -0.19
N ARG A 52 -28.32 12.68 -1.44
CA ARG A 52 -27.51 11.68 -2.12
C ARG A 52 -26.13 11.52 -1.50
N ILE A 53 -25.50 12.62 -1.09
CA ILE A 53 -24.20 12.58 -0.36
C ILE A 53 -24.36 11.88 0.98
N VAL A 54 -25.40 12.21 1.76
CA VAL A 54 -25.67 11.59 3.06
C VAL A 54 -25.98 10.10 2.92
N MET A 55 -26.80 9.73 1.94
CA MET A 55 -27.09 8.31 1.66
C MET A 55 -25.84 7.54 1.25
N SER A 56 -25.02 8.11 0.39
CA SER A 56 -23.76 7.49 -0.02
C SER A 56 -22.75 7.35 1.15
N ALA A 57 -22.70 8.34 2.05
CA ALA A 57 -21.88 8.26 3.26
C ALA A 57 -22.37 7.18 4.22
N LYS A 58 -23.71 7.11 4.46
CA LYS A 58 -24.34 6.04 5.27
C LYS A 58 -24.12 4.66 4.67
N ALA A 59 -24.27 4.51 3.34
CA ALA A 59 -24.02 3.24 2.66
C ALA A 59 -22.57 2.77 2.82
N ARG A 60 -21.59 3.68 2.68
CA ARG A 60 -20.17 3.36 2.93
C ARG A 60 -19.91 2.97 4.39
N GLN A 61 -20.54 3.65 5.33
CA GLN A 61 -20.41 3.34 6.76
C GLN A 61 -21.04 1.99 7.09
N ALA A 62 -22.24 1.69 6.56
CA ALA A 62 -22.91 0.41 6.72
C ALA A 62 -22.11 -0.74 6.09
N SER A 63 -21.54 -0.54 4.89
CA SER A 63 -20.68 -1.52 4.23
C SER A 63 -19.42 -1.82 5.05
N ARG A 64 -18.78 -0.80 5.63
CA ARG A 64 -17.63 -0.99 6.54
C ARG A 64 -18.04 -1.74 7.81
N ALA A 65 -19.15 -1.37 8.44
CA ALA A 65 -19.68 -2.06 9.62
C ALA A 65 -20.05 -3.52 9.34
N ALA A 66 -20.69 -3.79 8.20
CA ALA A 66 -21.02 -5.15 7.75
C ALA A 66 -19.75 -5.98 7.49
N THR A 67 -18.74 -5.39 6.85
CA THR A 67 -17.44 -6.04 6.62
C THR A 67 -16.75 -6.36 7.96
N ASP A 68 -16.80 -5.46 8.94
CA ASP A 68 -16.23 -5.69 10.27
C ASP A 68 -17.02 -6.74 11.08
N GLN A 69 -18.34 -6.82 10.91
CA GLN A 69 -19.15 -7.86 11.54
C GLN A 69 -18.91 -9.25 10.93
N VAL A 70 -18.76 -9.33 9.61
CA VAL A 70 -18.38 -10.59 8.92
C VAL A 70 -16.99 -11.04 9.35
N ARG A 71 -16.05 -10.11 9.52
CA ARG A 71 -14.70 -10.40 10.07
C ARG A 71 -14.72 -10.99 11.48
N ARG A 72 -15.69 -10.60 12.34
CA ARG A 72 -15.82 -11.12 13.71
C ARG A 72 -16.44 -12.52 13.77
N LYS A 73 -17.22 -12.93 12.77
CA LYS A 73 -17.95 -14.21 12.76
C LYS A 73 -17.26 -15.36 12.02
N SER A 74 -16.21 -15.11 11.26
CA SER A 74 -15.56 -16.12 10.42
C SER A 74 -14.15 -16.44 10.90
N ALA A 75 -14.06 -17.25 11.96
CA ALA A 75 -12.81 -17.90 12.36
C ALA A 75 -12.39 -19.05 11.43
N THR A 76 -13.15 -19.34 10.36
CA THR A 76 -13.05 -20.61 9.64
C THR A 76 -12.45 -20.52 8.23
N THR A 77 -12.08 -19.34 7.72
CA THR A 77 -11.53 -19.28 6.35
C THR A 77 -10.33 -18.34 6.25
N ARG A 78 -9.13 -18.88 6.47
CA ARG A 78 -7.84 -18.17 6.36
C ARG A 78 -7.66 -17.43 5.04
N ARG A 79 -8.26 -17.87 3.93
CA ARG A 79 -8.18 -17.24 2.60
C ARG A 79 -9.01 -15.96 2.44
N LEU A 80 -10.08 -15.77 3.21
CA LEU A 80 -10.99 -14.62 3.07
C LEU A 80 -10.46 -13.31 3.71
N ASN A 81 -9.38 -13.37 4.48
CA ASN A 81 -8.79 -12.20 5.17
C ASN A 81 -7.53 -11.66 4.52
N LEU A 82 -7.13 -12.17 3.36
CA LEU A 82 -5.92 -11.71 2.68
C LEU A 82 -6.13 -10.34 2.02
N PRO A 83 -5.07 -9.52 1.92
CA PRO A 83 -5.15 -8.25 1.20
C PRO A 83 -5.56 -8.44 -0.25
N GLY A 84 -6.49 -7.63 -0.75
CA GLY A 84 -6.95 -7.75 -2.14
C GLY A 84 -5.87 -7.49 -3.20
N LYS A 85 -4.80 -6.79 -2.83
CA LYS A 85 -3.63 -6.56 -3.70
C LYS A 85 -2.58 -7.68 -3.67
N LEU A 86 -2.67 -8.62 -2.72
CA LEU A 86 -1.77 -9.76 -2.63
C LEU A 86 -2.03 -10.73 -3.78
N ALA A 87 -1.02 -10.99 -4.58
CA ALA A 87 -1.01 -12.11 -5.51
C ALA A 87 -0.37 -13.32 -4.82
N ASP A 88 -1.19 -14.13 -4.16
CA ASP A 88 -0.75 -15.28 -3.36
C ASP A 88 -0.19 -16.42 -4.22
N CYS A 89 0.62 -17.29 -3.62
CA CYS A 89 1.06 -18.56 -4.22
C CYS A 89 0.05 -19.67 -3.93
N SER A 90 0.11 -20.75 -4.72
CA SER A 90 -0.81 -21.89 -4.59
C SER A 90 -0.34 -22.96 -3.63
N ASN A 91 0.97 -23.06 -3.35
CA ASN A 91 1.53 -24.00 -2.38
C ASN A 91 1.10 -23.63 -0.95
N SER A 92 0.79 -24.63 -0.15
CA SER A 92 0.40 -24.48 1.26
C SER A 92 1.53 -24.76 2.25
N ASN A 93 2.69 -25.23 1.77
CA ASN A 93 3.86 -25.48 2.61
C ASN A 93 4.66 -24.17 2.80
N PRO A 94 4.65 -23.55 4.00
CA PRO A 94 5.33 -22.27 4.23
C PRO A 94 6.84 -22.31 3.98
N THR A 95 7.48 -23.48 4.15
CA THR A 95 8.94 -23.62 3.97
C THR A 95 9.39 -23.46 2.53
N GLU A 96 8.48 -23.68 1.57
CA GLU A 96 8.72 -23.54 0.14
C GLU A 96 8.19 -22.23 -0.42
N CYS A 97 7.45 -21.46 0.40
CA CYS A 97 6.78 -20.24 -0.03
C CYS A 97 7.61 -18.99 0.28
N GLU A 98 7.63 -18.07 -0.68
CA GLU A 98 8.32 -16.79 -0.64
C GLU A 98 7.33 -15.65 -0.82
N LEU A 99 7.43 -14.59 0.00
CA LEU A 99 6.67 -13.35 -0.15
C LEU A 99 7.61 -12.24 -0.61
N PHE A 100 7.38 -11.72 -1.80
CA PHE A 100 8.06 -10.52 -2.29
C PHE A 100 7.22 -9.30 -1.97
N ILE A 101 7.77 -8.39 -1.19
CA ILE A 101 7.21 -7.06 -0.94
C ILE A 101 7.89 -6.11 -1.92
N VAL A 102 7.12 -5.52 -2.84
CA VAL A 102 7.65 -4.73 -3.95
C VAL A 102 7.14 -3.30 -3.92
N GLU A 103 7.94 -2.36 -4.41
CA GLU A 103 7.56 -0.96 -4.49
C GLU A 103 6.64 -0.69 -5.69
N GLY A 104 5.43 -0.20 -5.39
CA GLY A 104 4.48 0.28 -6.38
C GLY A 104 3.73 -0.79 -7.17
N ASP A 105 2.63 -0.36 -7.79
CA ASP A 105 1.79 -1.24 -8.60
C ASP A 105 2.46 -1.64 -9.92
N SER A 106 3.37 -0.81 -10.47
CA SER A 106 4.09 -1.09 -11.72
C SER A 106 5.07 -2.25 -11.54
N ALA A 107 5.98 -2.16 -10.56
CA ALA A 107 6.90 -3.25 -10.24
C ALA A 107 6.14 -4.50 -9.78
N GLY A 108 5.06 -4.30 -9.00
CA GLY A 108 4.15 -5.37 -8.62
C GLY A 108 3.51 -6.08 -9.81
N GLY A 109 3.16 -5.36 -10.88
CA GLY A 109 2.64 -5.92 -12.12
C GLY A 109 3.66 -6.80 -12.84
N SER A 110 4.88 -6.31 -13.01
CA SER A 110 5.99 -7.04 -13.63
C SER A 110 6.37 -8.28 -12.80
N ALA A 111 6.48 -8.13 -11.48
CA ALA A 111 6.78 -9.25 -10.58
C ALA A 111 5.68 -10.34 -10.61
N LYS A 112 4.41 -9.95 -10.70
CA LYS A 112 3.28 -10.90 -10.84
C LYS A 112 3.34 -11.70 -12.14
N GLN A 113 3.86 -11.11 -13.23
CA GLN A 113 4.02 -11.81 -14.50
C GLN A 113 5.20 -12.76 -14.49
N GLY A 114 6.34 -12.37 -13.88
CA GLY A 114 7.57 -13.15 -13.88
C GLY A 114 7.70 -14.19 -12.75
N ARG A 115 6.81 -14.18 -11.75
CA ARG A 115 6.90 -15.07 -10.57
C ARG A 115 6.59 -16.53 -10.88
N ASP A 116 7.12 -17.43 -10.12
CA ASP A 116 6.56 -18.77 -9.96
C ASP A 116 5.27 -18.71 -9.13
N ARG A 117 4.14 -19.02 -9.77
CA ARG A 117 2.82 -18.98 -9.10
C ARG A 117 2.64 -20.07 -8.06
N LEU A 118 3.45 -21.09 -8.08
CA LEU A 118 3.39 -22.19 -7.12
C LEU A 118 3.92 -21.74 -5.76
N THR A 119 5.09 -21.12 -5.72
CA THR A 119 5.85 -20.86 -4.49
C THR A 119 6.00 -19.37 -4.16
N GLN A 120 5.83 -18.46 -5.13
CA GLN A 120 6.09 -17.03 -4.96
C GLN A 120 4.82 -16.19 -4.89
N ALA A 121 4.68 -15.43 -3.82
CA ALA A 121 3.62 -14.44 -3.61
C ALA A 121 4.17 -13.02 -3.78
N ILE A 122 3.36 -12.10 -4.33
CA ILE A 122 3.73 -10.70 -4.54
C ILE A 122 2.76 -9.79 -3.80
N LEU A 123 3.31 -8.89 -2.98
CA LEU A 123 2.58 -7.84 -2.28
C LEU A 123 3.12 -6.46 -2.68
N PRO A 124 2.45 -5.72 -3.57
CA PRO A 124 2.86 -4.37 -3.91
C PRO A 124 2.50 -3.38 -2.80
N LEU A 125 3.42 -2.45 -2.51
CA LEU A 125 3.19 -1.33 -1.59
C LEU A 125 2.80 -0.09 -2.39
N ARG A 126 1.81 0.67 -1.92
CA ARG A 126 1.38 1.92 -2.54
C ARG A 126 2.00 3.11 -1.81
N GLY A 127 3.22 3.43 -2.17
CA GLY A 127 3.99 4.54 -1.58
C GLY A 127 4.70 4.19 -0.28
N LYS A 128 5.24 5.23 0.38
CA LYS A 128 6.03 5.07 1.61
C LYS A 128 5.16 4.62 2.78
N VAL A 129 5.64 3.62 3.49
CA VAL A 129 4.97 3.11 4.70
C VAL A 129 5.18 4.06 5.89
N LEU A 130 4.33 3.92 6.91
CA LEU A 130 4.46 4.67 8.15
C LEU A 130 5.80 4.35 8.83
N ASN A 131 6.52 5.38 9.30
CA ASN A 131 7.65 5.17 10.19
C ASN A 131 7.17 4.58 11.53
N ALA A 132 7.56 3.34 11.77
CA ALA A 132 7.12 2.55 12.93
C ALA A 132 7.99 2.78 14.17
N GLU A 133 9.06 3.60 14.10
CA GLU A 133 10.02 3.77 15.20
C GLU A 133 9.36 4.24 16.51
N GLN A 134 8.50 5.23 16.44
CA GLN A 134 7.80 5.78 17.61
C GLN A 134 6.28 5.61 17.52
N ALA A 135 5.78 4.90 16.51
CA ALA A 135 4.35 4.74 16.32
C ALA A 135 3.79 3.66 17.26
N PRO A 136 2.70 3.92 18.01
CA PRO A 136 2.06 2.88 18.80
C PRO A 136 1.42 1.82 17.90
N LEU A 137 1.29 0.58 18.38
CA LEU A 137 0.75 -0.55 17.64
C LEU A 137 -0.61 -0.25 16.97
N LYS A 138 -1.48 0.48 17.66
CA LYS A 138 -2.78 0.90 17.10
C LYS A 138 -2.64 1.74 15.83
N LYS A 139 -1.65 2.65 15.78
CA LYS A 139 -1.38 3.49 14.61
C LYS A 139 -0.78 2.66 13.46
N VAL A 140 0.07 1.70 13.78
CA VAL A 140 0.64 0.73 12.84
C VAL A 140 -0.46 -0.10 12.18
N LEU A 141 -1.38 -0.67 12.97
CA LEU A 141 -2.50 -1.47 12.46
C LEU A 141 -3.54 -0.66 11.68
N ASN A 142 -3.63 0.64 11.91
CA ASN A 142 -4.48 1.53 11.13
C ASN A 142 -3.82 1.98 9.79
N ASN A 143 -2.53 1.76 9.62
CA ASN A 143 -1.86 1.99 8.35
C ASN A 143 -2.17 0.82 7.40
N ASN A 144 -2.75 1.10 6.26
CA ASN A 144 -3.21 0.08 5.31
C ASN A 144 -2.06 -0.82 4.84
N GLU A 145 -0.89 -0.24 4.51
CA GLU A 145 0.26 -0.99 3.98
C GLU A 145 0.82 -1.95 5.02
N LEU A 146 1.06 -1.48 6.25
CA LEU A 146 1.57 -2.31 7.34
C LEU A 146 0.54 -3.37 7.78
N SER A 147 -0.75 -3.00 7.84
CA SER A 147 -1.84 -3.93 8.12
C SER A 147 -1.94 -5.05 7.07
N ASP A 148 -1.73 -4.70 5.80
CA ASP A 148 -1.73 -5.68 4.71
C ASP A 148 -0.55 -6.64 4.81
N ILE A 149 0.65 -6.16 5.20
CA ILE A 149 1.80 -7.03 5.46
C ILE A 149 1.48 -8.02 6.58
N VAL A 150 0.97 -7.55 7.73
CA VAL A 150 0.61 -8.43 8.87
C VAL A 150 -0.41 -9.50 8.45
N ARG A 151 -1.42 -9.10 7.65
CA ARG A 151 -2.45 -10.01 7.15
C ARG A 151 -1.90 -11.01 6.13
N ALA A 152 -0.99 -10.59 5.26
CA ALA A 152 -0.33 -11.47 4.30
C ALA A 152 0.52 -12.52 5.00
N LEU A 153 1.30 -12.11 6.01
CA LEU A 153 2.17 -13.00 6.79
C LEU A 153 1.37 -14.03 7.61
N GLY A 154 0.22 -13.65 8.15
CA GLY A 154 -0.68 -14.55 8.88
C GLY A 154 -0.22 -14.91 10.30
N CYS A 155 0.98 -14.51 10.71
CA CYS A 155 1.57 -14.82 12.03
C CYS A 155 1.08 -13.94 13.18
N GLY A 156 0.22 -12.93 12.88
CA GLY A 156 -0.20 -11.95 13.88
C GLY A 156 0.89 -10.93 14.22
N ILE A 157 0.66 -10.10 15.25
CA ILE A 157 1.57 -9.04 15.67
C ILE A 157 1.40 -8.77 17.19
N GLY A 158 2.47 -8.38 17.87
CA GLY A 158 2.45 -8.07 19.30
C GLY A 158 2.08 -9.29 20.15
N LYS A 159 1.02 -9.18 20.94
CA LYS A 159 0.56 -10.28 21.83
C LYS A 159 -0.02 -11.49 21.08
N ASP A 160 -0.49 -11.27 19.85
CA ASP A 160 -1.10 -12.29 19.00
C ASP A 160 -0.09 -12.94 18.03
N PHE A 161 1.20 -12.59 18.15
CA PHE A 161 2.26 -13.13 17.33
C PHE A 161 2.46 -14.62 17.58
N ASN A 162 2.46 -15.41 16.52
CA ASN A 162 2.75 -16.83 16.54
C ASN A 162 3.49 -17.23 15.26
N ALA A 163 4.76 -17.62 15.38
CA ALA A 163 5.62 -18.00 14.26
C ALA A 163 5.10 -19.23 13.50
N ASP A 164 4.43 -20.19 14.17
CA ASP A 164 3.86 -21.40 13.54
C ASP A 164 2.77 -21.09 12.51
N ARG A 165 2.23 -19.87 12.54
CA ARG A 165 1.21 -19.39 11.60
C ARG A 165 1.79 -18.64 10.41
N LEU A 166 3.13 -18.47 10.37
CA LEU A 166 3.81 -17.79 9.28
C LEU A 166 3.54 -18.53 7.97
N ARG A 167 3.12 -17.78 6.94
CA ARG A 167 2.72 -18.34 5.65
C ARG A 167 3.87 -18.44 4.65
N TYR A 168 4.95 -17.72 4.88
CA TYR A 168 6.11 -17.67 3.97
C TYR A 168 7.38 -17.67 4.80
N HIS A 169 8.25 -18.65 4.56
CA HIS A 169 9.53 -18.73 5.26
C HIS A 169 10.65 -17.89 4.63
N LYS A 170 10.33 -17.18 3.53
CA LYS A 170 11.18 -16.12 3.00
C LYS A 170 10.34 -14.89 2.71
N ILE A 171 10.70 -13.79 3.34
CA ILE A 171 10.09 -12.47 3.17
C ILE A 171 11.14 -11.57 2.54
N ILE A 172 10.97 -11.27 1.26
CA ILE A 172 11.97 -10.61 0.44
C ILE A 172 11.53 -9.18 0.19
N LEU A 173 12.30 -8.21 0.70
CA LEU A 173 12.10 -6.79 0.41
C LEU A 173 12.80 -6.48 -0.91
N LEU A 174 12.01 -6.31 -1.98
CA LEU A 174 12.49 -6.03 -3.32
C LEU A 174 12.11 -4.60 -3.69
N MET A 175 13.04 -3.67 -3.42
CA MET A 175 12.89 -2.25 -3.69
C MET A 175 13.83 -1.83 -4.81
N ASP A 176 13.53 -0.71 -5.46
CA ASP A 176 14.40 -0.14 -6.48
C ASP A 176 15.76 0.30 -5.87
N ALA A 177 16.83 0.25 -6.67
CA ALA A 177 18.17 0.61 -6.25
C ALA A 177 18.39 2.14 -6.25
N ASP A 178 17.45 2.88 -5.69
CA ASP A 178 17.51 4.33 -5.56
C ASP A 178 17.33 4.80 -4.11
N SER A 179 17.39 6.09 -3.87
CA SER A 179 17.25 6.66 -2.53
C SER A 179 15.86 6.43 -1.92
N ASP A 180 14.82 6.39 -2.72
CA ASP A 180 13.44 6.16 -2.26
C ASP A 180 13.23 4.69 -1.89
N GLY A 181 13.73 3.76 -2.70
CA GLY A 181 13.70 2.33 -2.40
C GLY A 181 14.48 1.98 -1.13
N HIS A 182 15.67 2.55 -0.94
CA HIS A 182 16.45 2.39 0.29
C HIS A 182 15.70 2.94 1.52
N HIS A 183 15.01 4.09 1.37
CA HIS A 183 14.19 4.65 2.45
C HIS A 183 13.01 3.73 2.80
N ILE A 184 12.28 3.20 1.79
CA ILE A 184 11.17 2.27 2.03
C ILE A 184 11.67 0.98 2.70
N ALA A 185 12.80 0.43 2.23
CA ALA A 185 13.43 -0.73 2.86
C ALA A 185 13.76 -0.48 4.34
N THR A 186 14.33 0.69 4.66
CA THR A 186 14.63 1.09 6.04
C THR A 186 13.37 1.19 6.90
N LEU A 187 12.29 1.78 6.38
CA LEU A 187 11.01 1.86 7.11
C LEU A 187 10.40 0.48 7.37
N LEU A 188 10.51 -0.44 6.40
CA LEU A 188 10.05 -1.82 6.55
C LEU A 188 10.90 -2.59 7.56
N LEU A 189 12.22 -2.50 7.49
CA LEU A 189 13.13 -3.12 8.46
C LEU A 189 12.86 -2.60 9.88
N THR A 190 12.62 -1.28 10.03
CA THR A 190 12.21 -0.68 11.31
C THR A 190 10.91 -1.29 11.82
N PHE A 191 9.91 -1.47 10.94
CA PHE A 191 8.65 -2.11 11.30
C PHE A 191 8.84 -3.57 11.72
N PHE A 192 9.59 -4.37 10.96
CA PHE A 192 9.89 -5.76 11.30
C PHE A 192 10.65 -5.85 12.62
N TYR A 193 11.68 -5.04 12.82
CA TYR A 193 12.48 -5.04 14.04
C TYR A 193 11.66 -4.68 15.29
N ARG A 194 10.76 -3.70 15.17
CA ARG A 194 9.95 -3.23 16.31
C ARG A 194 8.80 -4.17 16.68
N TYR A 195 8.18 -4.78 15.71
CA TYR A 195 6.91 -5.47 15.90
C TYR A 195 6.91 -6.96 15.54
N LEU A 196 7.87 -7.40 14.76
CA LEU A 196 8.00 -8.78 14.25
C LEU A 196 9.45 -9.27 14.37
N ARG A 197 10.13 -8.83 15.41
CA ARG A 197 11.56 -9.07 15.64
C ARG A 197 11.99 -10.54 15.50
N PRO A 198 11.22 -11.54 15.99
CA PRO A 198 11.58 -12.94 15.79
C PRO A 198 11.77 -13.33 14.32
N LEU A 199 11.03 -12.70 13.38
CA LEU A 199 11.18 -13.00 11.95
C LEU A 199 12.55 -12.56 11.39
N ILE A 200 13.17 -11.55 11.98
CA ILE A 200 14.53 -11.13 11.62
C ILE A 200 15.55 -12.07 12.29
N GLU A 201 15.39 -12.34 13.59
CA GLU A 201 16.32 -13.16 14.37
C GLU A 201 16.38 -14.61 13.86
N ASP A 202 15.23 -15.15 13.42
CA ASP A 202 15.11 -16.49 12.85
C ASP A 202 15.46 -16.55 11.34
N GLY A 203 15.85 -15.42 10.74
CA GLY A 203 16.36 -15.36 9.37
C GLY A 203 15.31 -15.47 8.27
N TYR A 204 14.04 -15.09 8.52
CA TYR A 204 12.98 -15.10 7.52
C TYR A 204 12.94 -13.87 6.63
N VAL A 205 13.61 -12.75 7.01
CA VAL A 205 13.58 -11.48 6.28
C VAL A 205 14.85 -11.29 5.47
N PHE A 206 14.70 -11.03 4.18
CA PHE A 206 15.77 -10.85 3.21
C PHE A 206 15.63 -9.48 2.54
N LEU A 207 16.77 -8.86 2.25
CA LEU A 207 16.85 -7.65 1.44
C LEU A 207 17.42 -8.01 0.07
N ALA A 208 16.64 -7.79 -0.99
CA ALA A 208 17.13 -7.97 -2.34
C ALA A 208 18.12 -6.85 -2.70
N GLN A 209 19.19 -7.22 -3.40
CA GLN A 209 20.18 -6.29 -3.93
C GLN A 209 20.09 -6.31 -5.47
N PRO A 210 19.23 -5.46 -6.06
CA PRO A 210 19.15 -5.37 -7.51
C PRO A 210 20.45 -4.78 -8.08
N PRO A 211 20.83 -5.14 -9.32
CA PRO A 211 21.99 -4.57 -9.97
C PRO A 211 21.80 -3.07 -10.21
N LEU A 212 22.86 -2.29 -9.97
CA LEU A 212 22.84 -0.83 -10.17
C LEU A 212 23.06 -0.44 -11.64
N TYR A 213 23.81 -1.23 -12.39
CA TYR A 213 24.23 -0.91 -13.73
C TYR A 213 23.89 -2.01 -14.72
N LYS A 214 23.39 -1.60 -15.88
CA LYS A 214 23.24 -2.43 -17.07
C LYS A 214 24.23 -1.93 -18.12
N VAL A 215 25.19 -2.76 -18.51
CA VAL A 215 26.17 -2.44 -19.55
C VAL A 215 25.88 -3.30 -20.78
N GLU A 216 25.71 -2.67 -21.93
CA GLU A 216 25.54 -3.36 -23.21
C GLU A 216 26.81 -3.18 -24.03
N ALA A 217 27.54 -4.29 -24.29
CA ALA A 217 28.75 -4.30 -25.08
C ALA A 217 28.77 -5.51 -26.01
N GLY A 218 29.02 -5.28 -27.30
CA GLY A 218 29.14 -6.36 -28.31
C GLY A 218 27.91 -7.27 -28.42
N GLY A 219 26.70 -6.71 -28.24
CA GLY A 219 25.44 -7.47 -28.28
C GLY A 219 25.16 -8.34 -27.04
N ARG A 220 25.95 -8.19 -25.97
CA ARG A 220 25.76 -8.85 -24.70
C ARG A 220 25.38 -7.85 -23.60
N THR A 221 24.47 -8.24 -22.73
CA THR A 221 24.09 -7.46 -21.54
C THR A 221 24.84 -7.98 -20.33
N HIS A 222 25.51 -7.07 -19.59
CA HIS A 222 26.17 -7.32 -18.33
C HIS A 222 25.46 -6.51 -17.24
N TRP A 223 25.24 -7.14 -16.09
CA TRP A 223 24.68 -6.50 -14.91
C TRP A 223 25.77 -6.38 -13.85
N ALA A 224 25.89 -5.22 -13.22
CA ALA A 224 26.83 -4.95 -12.14
C ALA A 224 26.12 -4.28 -10.96
N SER A 225 26.56 -4.62 -9.75
CA SER A 225 26.16 -4.04 -8.46
C SER A 225 27.24 -3.10 -7.95
#